data_566fa0e788b56026aef4b4196103c3a4
#
_entry.id   566fa0e788b56026aef4b4196103c3a4
#
_cell.length_a   1.000
_cell.length_b   1.000
_cell.length_c   1.000
_cell.angle_alpha   90.00
_cell.angle_beta   90.00
_cell.angle_gamma   90.00
#
_symmetry.space_group_name_H-M   'P 1'
#
loop_
_entity.id
_entity.type
_entity.pdbx_description
1 polymer ?
#
loop_
_entity_poly.entity_id
_entity_poly.type
_entity_poly.pdbx_seq_one_letter_code
_entity_poly.pdbx_strand_id
1 'polypeptide(L)'
;MSNKPGDRKNPLAKAARADRNRKIFIQVGVAVVLLGLVAAIGIGLAMRKSDNNKSNTAATGSFAPTVTHDASAGPTPPNVTPGGAITIGNPNAKVKIQVVADLQCPACQMFEHSNSSTLQQEVQSGTATIQYNIISFLDRSSNGNKYSSRAANAAYVVAASDPAKFQAWLGTMYEKQPPEGANGMTDDQLIAIAQAAGYTDPSVAADIKSNKYASFVTDETKAVFATGLQSTPSVWVDGKQVNDPKALMTTDGIKSVIEAAAK
;
A
#
# COMPACT_ATOMS: atom_id res chain seq x y z
N MET A 1 60.89 20.23 46.32
CA MET A 1 60.63 19.74 44.93
C MET A 1 59.27 19.12 44.92
N SER A 2 58.27 19.81 44.35
CA SER A 2 56.87 19.42 44.34
C SER A 2 56.53 18.81 42.98
N ASN A 3 56.22 17.50 42.96
CA ASN A 3 55.75 16.81 41.76
C ASN A 3 54.24 16.94 41.67
N LYS A 4 53.74 17.67 40.65
CA LYS A 4 52.30 17.66 40.25
C LYS A 4 51.99 16.39 39.45
N PRO A 5 50.89 15.65 39.75
CA PRO A 5 50.45 14.53 38.91
C PRO A 5 49.79 15.05 37.63
N GLY A 6 50.22 14.54 36.48
CA GLY A 6 49.68 14.88 35.17
C GLY A 6 48.26 14.36 34.96
N ASP A 7 47.41 15.21 34.47
CA ASP A 7 46.01 15.01 34.10
C ASP A 7 45.91 14.02 32.91
N ARG A 8 45.65 12.72 33.20
CA ARG A 8 45.41 11.69 32.17
C ARG A 8 43.98 11.84 31.65
N LYS A 9 43.82 12.57 30.58
CA LYS A 9 42.55 12.71 29.88
C LYS A 9 42.03 11.33 29.42
N ASN A 10 40.97 10.87 30.04
CA ASN A 10 40.34 9.56 29.81
C ASN A 10 39.70 9.51 28.39
N PRO A 11 40.22 8.70 27.45
CA PRO A 11 39.75 8.66 26.05
C PRO A 11 38.31 8.14 25.96
N LEU A 12 37.86 7.31 26.89
CA LEU A 12 36.48 6.78 26.93
C LEU A 12 35.44 7.86 27.23
N ALA A 13 35.79 8.88 28.03
CA ALA A 13 34.90 10.00 28.32
C ALA A 13 34.69 10.91 27.07
N LYS A 14 35.69 10.98 26.17
CA LYS A 14 35.57 11.72 24.90
C LYS A 14 34.66 10.99 23.91
N ALA A 15 34.78 9.66 23.81
CA ALA A 15 33.93 8.84 22.94
C ALA A 15 32.45 8.89 23.37
N ALA A 16 32.18 8.77 24.67
CA ALA A 16 30.81 8.85 25.21
C ALA A 16 30.14 10.22 25.00
N ARG A 17 30.94 11.31 25.03
CA ARG A 17 30.43 12.66 24.71
C ARG A 17 30.15 12.84 23.23
N ALA A 18 30.97 12.27 22.33
CA ALA A 18 30.77 12.32 20.90
C ALA A 18 29.50 11.58 20.48
N ASP A 19 29.24 10.39 21.04
CA ASP A 19 28.02 9.61 20.77
C ASP A 19 26.77 10.30 21.28
N ARG A 20 26.83 10.92 22.45
CA ARG A 20 25.69 11.66 23.01
C ARG A 20 25.36 12.89 22.15
N ASN A 21 26.38 13.62 21.72
CA ASN A 21 26.17 14.78 20.86
C ASN A 21 25.61 14.37 19.50
N ARG A 22 26.09 13.27 18.89
CA ARG A 22 25.56 12.74 17.65
C ARG A 22 24.08 12.38 17.75
N LYS A 23 23.65 11.73 18.83
CA LYS A 23 22.23 11.42 19.09
C LYS A 23 21.38 12.68 19.24
N ILE A 24 21.90 13.69 19.96
CA ILE A 24 21.21 14.97 20.13
C ILE A 24 21.10 15.70 18.77
N PHE A 25 22.13 15.72 17.95
CA PHE A 25 22.08 16.34 16.61
C PHE A 25 21.09 15.64 15.69
N ILE A 26 20.99 14.32 15.75
CA ILE A 26 19.99 13.55 14.96
C ILE A 26 18.57 13.88 15.47
N GLN A 27 18.34 13.89 16.78
CA GLN A 27 17.03 14.21 17.35
C GLN A 27 16.59 15.65 17.06
N VAL A 28 17.51 16.62 17.16
CA VAL A 28 17.22 18.03 16.82
C VAL A 28 17.00 18.18 15.32
N GLY A 29 17.76 17.50 14.46
CA GLY A 29 17.58 17.51 13.01
C GLY A 29 16.20 16.96 12.61
N VAL A 30 15.77 15.85 13.20
CA VAL A 30 14.42 15.27 12.95
C VAL A 30 13.33 16.21 13.44
N ALA A 31 13.48 16.81 14.63
CA ALA A 31 12.51 17.76 15.16
C ALA A 31 12.36 19.03 14.29
N VAL A 32 13.47 19.55 13.75
CA VAL A 32 13.46 20.72 12.85
C VAL A 32 12.79 20.38 11.52
N VAL A 33 13.04 19.18 10.97
CA VAL A 33 12.36 18.71 9.73
C VAL A 33 10.87 18.54 9.95
N LEU A 34 10.45 17.96 11.08
CA LEU A 34 9.02 17.80 11.41
C LEU A 34 8.33 19.14 11.64
N LEU A 35 8.99 20.09 12.33
CA LEU A 35 8.45 21.45 12.50
C LEU A 35 8.38 22.23 11.18
N GLY A 36 9.37 22.05 10.30
CA GLY A 36 9.37 22.63 8.96
C GLY A 36 8.23 22.09 8.09
N LEU A 37 7.95 20.79 8.15
CA LEU A 37 6.82 20.16 7.46
C LEU A 37 5.46 20.66 7.98
N VAL A 38 5.29 20.78 9.30
CA VAL A 38 4.06 21.32 9.91
C VAL A 38 3.86 22.78 9.53
N ALA A 39 4.94 23.59 9.50
CA ALA A 39 4.87 24.99 9.07
C ALA A 39 4.54 25.11 7.58
N ALA A 40 5.11 24.28 6.71
CA ALA A 40 4.81 24.27 5.28
C ALA A 40 3.37 23.88 4.99
N ILE A 41 2.82 22.90 5.72
CA ILE A 41 1.42 22.49 5.64
C ILE A 41 0.50 23.64 6.16
N GLY A 42 0.87 24.27 7.29
CA GLY A 42 0.12 25.37 7.87
C GLY A 42 0.05 26.61 6.96
N ILE A 43 1.16 26.96 6.29
CA ILE A 43 1.21 28.10 5.34
C ILE A 43 0.44 27.75 4.05
N GLY A 44 0.55 26.50 3.55
CA GLY A 44 -0.19 26.04 2.38
C GLY A 44 -1.71 26.07 2.61
N LEU A 45 -2.18 25.73 3.82
CA LEU A 45 -3.59 25.82 4.19
C LEU A 45 -4.06 27.28 4.38
N ALA A 46 -3.20 28.18 4.91
CA ALA A 46 -3.54 29.58 5.09
C ALA A 46 -3.63 30.33 3.75
N MET A 47 -2.78 30.03 2.77
CA MET A 47 -2.85 30.62 1.43
C MET A 47 -4.06 30.12 0.61
N ARG A 48 -4.57 28.91 0.89
CA ARG A 48 -5.81 28.39 0.25
C ARG A 48 -7.09 29.02 0.78
N LYS A 49 -7.05 29.78 1.88
CA LYS A 49 -8.25 30.38 2.49
C LYS A 49 -8.71 31.68 1.82
N SER A 50 -7.98 32.19 0.80
CA SER A 50 -8.32 33.46 0.15
C SER A 50 -9.18 33.34 -1.11
N ASP A 51 -9.37 32.11 -1.67
CA ASP A 51 -10.09 31.95 -2.95
C ASP A 51 -11.17 30.86 -2.96
N ASN A 52 -11.90 30.63 -1.87
CA ASN A 52 -12.96 29.63 -1.91
C ASN A 52 -14.24 30.02 -1.19
N ASN A 53 -15.08 30.75 -1.91
CA ASN A 53 -16.52 30.54 -1.84
C ASN A 53 -16.95 29.66 -3.02
N LYS A 54 -16.50 28.36 -3.03
CA LYS A 54 -17.08 27.30 -3.86
C LYS A 54 -16.99 25.98 -3.10
N SER A 55 -18.13 25.59 -2.53
CA SER A 55 -18.61 24.22 -2.32
C SER A 55 -17.56 23.23 -1.79
N ASN A 56 -17.48 23.08 -0.47
CA ASN A 56 -17.13 21.79 0.16
C ASN A 56 -18.25 20.79 -0.15
N THR A 57 -18.32 20.33 -1.39
CA THR A 57 -18.96 19.06 -1.69
C THR A 57 -17.86 18.02 -1.40
N ALA A 58 -17.95 17.34 -0.26
CA ALA A 58 -17.29 16.07 -0.08
C ALA A 58 -17.58 15.28 -1.36
N ALA A 59 -16.55 14.88 -2.07
CA ALA A 59 -16.71 14.13 -3.30
C ALA A 59 -17.40 12.80 -2.96
N THR A 60 -18.73 12.79 -3.05
CA THR A 60 -19.58 11.60 -3.06
C THR A 60 -19.49 10.93 -4.43
N GLY A 61 -18.28 10.91 -5.00
CA GLY A 61 -18.00 10.21 -6.24
C GLY A 61 -17.43 8.85 -5.92
N SER A 62 -18.06 7.80 -6.43
CA SER A 62 -17.45 6.46 -6.44
C SER A 62 -16.06 6.56 -7.05
N PHE A 63 -15.05 5.98 -6.40
CA PHE A 63 -13.73 5.81 -6.99
C PHE A 63 -13.87 4.92 -8.23
N ALA A 64 -13.63 5.48 -9.39
CA ALA A 64 -13.83 4.80 -10.66
C ALA A 64 -12.71 5.19 -11.65
N PRO A 65 -11.51 4.64 -11.50
CA PRO A 65 -10.47 4.80 -12.51
C PRO A 65 -10.94 4.16 -13.82
N THR A 66 -10.51 4.72 -14.95
CA THR A 66 -10.73 4.12 -16.27
C THR A 66 -9.38 3.70 -16.81
N VAL A 67 -9.16 2.39 -16.87
CA VAL A 67 -7.92 1.83 -17.43
C VAL A 67 -8.08 1.73 -18.95
N THR A 68 -7.25 2.48 -19.66
CA THR A 68 -7.08 2.31 -21.10
C THR A 68 -5.81 1.52 -21.33
N HIS A 69 -5.94 0.28 -21.77
CA HIS A 69 -4.82 -0.61 -22.02
C HIS A 69 -4.76 -0.97 -23.49
N ASP A 70 -3.59 -0.79 -24.10
CA ASP A 70 -3.33 -1.21 -25.49
C ASP A 70 -2.94 -2.69 -25.49
N ALA A 71 -3.80 -3.53 -26.08
CA ALA A 71 -3.55 -4.97 -26.21
C ALA A 71 -2.26 -5.32 -26.99
N SER A 72 -1.73 -4.39 -27.79
CA SER A 72 -0.44 -4.58 -28.48
C SER A 72 0.75 -4.45 -27.53
N ALA A 73 0.59 -3.77 -26.39
CA ALA A 73 1.61 -3.62 -25.35
C ALA A 73 1.68 -4.84 -24.41
N GLY A 74 0.63 -5.68 -24.39
CA GLY A 74 0.55 -6.89 -23.58
C GLY A 74 -0.90 -7.28 -23.25
N PRO A 75 -1.11 -8.44 -22.61
CA PRO A 75 -2.45 -8.93 -22.31
C PRO A 75 -3.09 -8.16 -21.14
N THR A 76 -4.42 -8.04 -21.19
CA THR A 76 -5.24 -7.64 -20.05
C THR A 76 -5.53 -8.86 -19.17
N PRO A 77 -5.42 -8.77 -17.82
CA PRO A 77 -5.83 -9.85 -16.94
C PRO A 77 -7.33 -10.15 -17.12
N PRO A 78 -7.76 -11.42 -17.15
CA PRO A 78 -9.17 -11.74 -17.18
C PRO A 78 -9.83 -11.37 -15.83
N ASN A 79 -11.14 -11.15 -15.85
CA ASN A 79 -11.98 -10.93 -14.67
C ASN A 79 -11.65 -9.67 -13.86
N VAL A 80 -10.94 -8.71 -14.44
CA VAL A 80 -10.80 -7.36 -13.83
C VAL A 80 -11.99 -6.49 -14.23
N THR A 81 -12.32 -5.52 -13.37
CA THR A 81 -13.31 -4.50 -13.71
C THR A 81 -12.78 -3.55 -14.80
N PRO A 82 -13.63 -2.75 -15.45
CA PRO A 82 -13.16 -1.68 -16.35
C PRO A 82 -12.20 -0.70 -15.67
N GLY A 83 -12.30 -0.55 -14.34
CA GLY A 83 -11.37 0.21 -13.50
C GLY A 83 -10.13 -0.56 -13.08
N GLY A 84 -9.83 -1.71 -13.67
CA GLY A 84 -8.63 -2.51 -13.41
C GLY A 84 -8.64 -3.32 -12.12
N ALA A 85 -9.71 -3.27 -11.32
CA ALA A 85 -9.73 -3.93 -10.03
C ALA A 85 -9.96 -5.44 -10.14
N ILE A 86 -9.24 -6.21 -9.35
CA ILE A 86 -9.48 -7.63 -9.05
C ILE A 86 -10.73 -7.72 -8.18
N THR A 87 -11.73 -8.49 -8.58
CA THR A 87 -12.98 -8.65 -7.80
C THR A 87 -12.95 -9.94 -7.01
N ILE A 88 -13.19 -9.85 -5.68
CA ILE A 88 -13.24 -10.98 -4.75
C ILE A 88 -14.62 -11.03 -4.09
N GLY A 89 -15.23 -12.21 -4.10
CA GLY A 89 -16.56 -12.44 -3.57
C GLY A 89 -17.68 -12.31 -4.61
N ASN A 90 -18.91 -12.26 -4.12
CA ASN A 90 -20.08 -12.14 -4.98
C ASN A 90 -20.18 -10.70 -5.56
N PRO A 91 -20.13 -10.51 -6.88
CA PRO A 91 -20.23 -9.18 -7.48
C PRO A 91 -21.57 -8.46 -7.20
N ASN A 92 -22.60 -9.21 -6.82
CA ASN A 92 -23.91 -8.71 -6.46
C ASN A 92 -24.11 -8.57 -4.92
N ALA A 93 -23.03 -8.64 -4.12
CA ALA A 93 -23.10 -8.41 -2.68
C ALA A 93 -23.61 -6.99 -2.38
N LYS A 94 -24.29 -6.86 -1.22
CA LYS A 94 -24.93 -5.59 -0.82
C LYS A 94 -23.91 -4.47 -0.64
N VAL A 95 -22.74 -4.77 -0.08
CA VAL A 95 -21.68 -3.79 0.19
C VAL A 95 -20.53 -3.95 -0.80
N LYS A 96 -20.09 -2.86 -1.39
CA LYS A 96 -18.91 -2.82 -2.25
C LYS A 96 -17.75 -2.13 -1.52
N ILE A 97 -16.66 -2.85 -1.35
CA ILE A 97 -15.43 -2.33 -0.77
C ILE A 97 -14.40 -2.18 -1.90
N GLN A 98 -13.80 -0.99 -2.04
CA GLN A 98 -12.72 -0.76 -2.98
C GLN A 98 -11.43 -0.45 -2.21
N VAL A 99 -10.33 -1.09 -2.58
CA VAL A 99 -9.03 -0.95 -1.93
C VAL A 99 -7.98 -0.70 -3.00
N VAL A 100 -7.33 0.46 -2.94
CA VAL A 100 -6.13 0.74 -3.73
C VAL A 100 -4.92 0.52 -2.85
N ALA A 101 -4.02 -0.35 -3.28
CA ALA A 101 -2.87 -0.77 -2.48
C ALA A 101 -1.62 -1.01 -3.32
N ASP A 102 -0.47 -0.87 -2.69
CA ASP A 102 0.84 -1.26 -3.21
C ASP A 102 1.46 -2.31 -2.28
N LEU A 103 1.96 -3.40 -2.83
CA LEU A 103 2.53 -4.52 -2.07
C LEU A 103 3.88 -4.20 -1.41
N GLN A 104 4.44 -3.01 -1.64
CA GLN A 104 5.62 -2.50 -0.94
C GLN A 104 5.26 -1.47 0.14
N CYS A 105 4.00 -1.00 0.20
CA CYS A 105 3.59 0.08 1.10
C CYS A 105 3.41 -0.42 2.54
N PRO A 106 4.16 0.12 3.54
CA PRO A 106 4.02 -0.28 4.95
C PRO A 106 2.64 0.01 5.53
N ALA A 107 1.98 1.08 5.11
CA ALA A 107 0.63 1.41 5.54
C ALA A 107 -0.40 0.43 4.97
N CYS A 108 -0.19 -0.10 3.75
CA CYS A 108 -1.03 -1.16 3.18
C CYS A 108 -0.86 -2.48 3.95
N GLN A 109 0.36 -2.81 4.37
CA GLN A 109 0.62 -3.94 5.25
C GLN A 109 -0.16 -3.80 6.57
N MET A 110 -0.10 -2.62 7.19
CA MET A 110 -0.81 -2.35 8.44
C MET A 110 -2.33 -2.47 8.26
N PHE A 111 -2.89 -1.96 7.16
CA PHE A 111 -4.31 -2.10 6.83
C PHE A 111 -4.70 -3.57 6.71
N GLU A 112 -3.93 -4.35 5.96
CA GLU A 112 -4.21 -5.78 5.76
C GLU A 112 -4.11 -6.55 7.06
N HIS A 113 -3.04 -6.37 7.85
CA HIS A 113 -2.90 -7.02 9.16
C HIS A 113 -4.05 -6.68 10.12
N SER A 114 -4.57 -5.47 10.04
CA SER A 114 -5.64 -5.01 10.92
C SER A 114 -7.03 -5.50 10.50
N ASN A 115 -7.27 -5.66 9.20
CA ASN A 115 -8.62 -5.79 8.67
C ASN A 115 -8.87 -7.04 7.81
N SER A 116 -7.84 -7.83 7.45
CA SER A 116 -7.99 -8.98 6.54
C SER A 116 -9.01 -10.01 7.06
N SER A 117 -9.02 -10.27 8.37
CA SER A 117 -9.99 -11.21 8.97
C SER A 117 -11.44 -10.74 8.76
N THR A 118 -11.72 -9.46 9.04
CA THR A 118 -13.04 -8.86 8.78
C THR A 118 -13.38 -8.92 7.30
N LEU A 119 -12.50 -8.47 6.41
CA LEU A 119 -12.73 -8.47 4.97
C LEU A 119 -13.02 -9.88 4.43
N GLN A 120 -12.30 -10.89 4.91
CA GLN A 120 -12.51 -12.27 4.53
C GLN A 120 -13.85 -12.80 5.02
N GLN A 121 -14.25 -12.50 6.26
CA GLN A 121 -15.54 -12.89 6.82
C GLN A 121 -16.71 -12.27 6.04
N GLU A 122 -16.62 -10.99 5.69
CA GLU A 122 -17.68 -10.28 4.94
C GLU A 122 -17.83 -10.80 3.50
N VAL A 123 -16.73 -11.24 2.89
CA VAL A 123 -16.77 -11.93 1.58
C VAL A 123 -17.40 -13.32 1.72
N GLN A 124 -16.96 -14.11 2.71
CA GLN A 124 -17.45 -15.47 2.93
C GLN A 124 -18.95 -15.52 3.29
N SER A 125 -19.43 -14.54 4.06
CA SER A 125 -20.85 -14.39 4.38
C SER A 125 -21.70 -13.92 3.20
N GLY A 126 -21.07 -13.43 2.12
CA GLY A 126 -21.75 -12.83 0.98
C GLY A 126 -22.25 -11.40 1.23
N THR A 127 -21.90 -10.79 2.37
CA THR A 127 -22.29 -9.41 2.72
C THR A 127 -21.59 -8.41 1.81
N ALA A 128 -20.28 -8.62 1.54
CA ALA A 128 -19.48 -7.70 0.76
C ALA A 128 -18.80 -8.36 -0.44
N THR A 129 -18.55 -7.54 -1.45
CA THR A 129 -17.57 -7.79 -2.50
C THR A 129 -16.40 -6.81 -2.34
N ILE A 130 -15.18 -7.27 -2.61
CA ILE A 130 -13.99 -6.43 -2.54
C ILE A 130 -13.39 -6.27 -3.93
N GLN A 131 -13.03 -5.05 -4.28
CA GLN A 131 -12.33 -4.68 -5.52
C GLN A 131 -10.95 -4.15 -5.15
N TYR A 132 -9.90 -4.91 -5.49
CA TYR A 132 -8.51 -4.52 -5.25
C TYR A 132 -7.88 -3.95 -6.52
N ASN A 133 -7.47 -2.68 -6.47
CA ASN A 133 -6.57 -2.07 -7.46
C ASN A 133 -5.15 -2.16 -6.89
N ILE A 134 -4.36 -3.11 -7.39
CA ILE A 134 -2.97 -3.30 -6.96
C ILE A 134 -2.04 -2.55 -7.91
N ILE A 135 -1.44 -1.47 -7.41
CA ILE A 135 -0.66 -0.52 -8.21
C ILE A 135 0.83 -0.56 -7.85
N SER A 136 1.65 0.07 -8.70
CA SER A 136 3.11 0.14 -8.55
C SER A 136 3.59 1.55 -8.18
N PHE A 137 3.06 2.09 -7.08
CA PHE A 137 3.39 3.44 -6.60
C PHE A 137 4.83 3.58 -6.11
N LEU A 138 5.33 2.54 -5.43
CA LEU A 138 6.62 2.56 -4.72
C LEU A 138 7.77 1.89 -5.49
N ASP A 139 7.68 1.72 -6.80
CA ASP A 139 8.77 1.13 -7.60
C ASP A 139 10.12 1.78 -7.36
N ARG A 140 10.14 3.10 -7.13
CA ARG A 140 11.36 3.87 -6.85
C ARG A 140 12.01 3.51 -5.52
N SER A 141 11.24 2.92 -4.60
CA SER A 141 11.68 2.54 -3.24
C SER A 141 12.23 1.11 -3.18
N SER A 142 12.60 0.50 -4.33
CA SER A 142 13.14 -0.87 -4.39
C SER A 142 14.52 -0.97 -5.04
N ASN A 143 15.37 0.05 -4.90
CA ASN A 143 16.76 0.07 -5.40
C ASN A 143 16.89 -0.32 -6.89
N GLY A 144 15.90 0.06 -7.72
CA GLY A 144 15.85 -0.27 -9.15
C GLY A 144 15.29 -1.66 -9.47
N ASN A 145 14.96 -2.48 -8.47
CA ASN A 145 14.42 -3.85 -8.65
C ASN A 145 12.94 -3.87 -9.07
N LYS A 146 12.25 -2.72 -9.07
CA LYS A 146 10.83 -2.57 -9.45
C LYS A 146 9.90 -3.56 -8.74
N TYR A 147 10.09 -3.70 -7.43
CA TYR A 147 9.36 -4.70 -6.64
C TYR A 147 7.84 -4.47 -6.68
N SER A 148 7.36 -3.23 -6.54
CA SER A 148 5.93 -2.94 -6.62
C SER A 148 5.30 -3.42 -7.93
N SER A 149 5.94 -3.14 -9.08
CA SER A 149 5.47 -3.61 -10.40
C SER A 149 5.46 -5.12 -10.51
N ARG A 150 6.52 -5.81 -10.06
CA ARG A 150 6.60 -7.28 -10.13
C ARG A 150 5.62 -7.96 -9.18
N ALA A 151 5.44 -7.41 -7.99
CA ALA A 151 4.46 -7.90 -7.02
C ALA A 151 3.03 -7.65 -7.50
N ALA A 152 2.73 -6.49 -8.09
CA ALA A 152 1.43 -6.21 -8.71
C ALA A 152 1.17 -7.14 -9.90
N ASN A 153 2.16 -7.39 -10.78
CA ASN A 153 2.03 -8.41 -11.82
C ASN A 153 1.67 -9.78 -11.23
N ALA A 154 2.37 -10.22 -10.16
CA ALA A 154 2.05 -11.48 -9.50
C ALA A 154 0.61 -11.50 -8.95
N ALA A 155 0.12 -10.38 -8.38
CA ALA A 155 -1.27 -10.26 -7.92
C ALA A 155 -2.27 -10.50 -9.06
N TYR A 156 -2.08 -9.87 -10.21
CA TYR A 156 -2.94 -10.08 -11.37
C TYR A 156 -2.83 -11.49 -11.96
N VAL A 157 -1.64 -12.11 -11.92
CA VAL A 157 -1.44 -13.49 -12.37
C VAL A 157 -2.21 -14.48 -11.48
N VAL A 158 -2.07 -14.38 -10.16
CA VAL A 158 -2.76 -15.30 -9.24
C VAL A 158 -4.27 -15.08 -9.26
N ALA A 159 -4.74 -13.83 -9.34
CA ALA A 159 -6.17 -13.53 -9.45
C ALA A 159 -6.78 -14.04 -10.77
N ALA A 160 -6.02 -13.98 -11.87
CA ALA A 160 -6.43 -14.53 -13.16
C ALA A 160 -6.55 -16.05 -13.14
N SER A 161 -5.72 -16.73 -12.33
CA SER A 161 -5.72 -18.19 -12.20
C SER A 161 -6.84 -18.68 -11.28
N ASP A 162 -6.97 -18.12 -10.06
CA ASP A 162 -8.01 -18.49 -9.10
C ASP A 162 -8.26 -17.35 -8.11
N PRO A 163 -9.27 -16.52 -8.31
CA PRO A 163 -9.56 -15.40 -7.42
C PRO A 163 -10.00 -15.83 -6.01
N ALA A 164 -10.47 -17.05 -5.82
CA ALA A 164 -10.92 -17.52 -4.50
C ALA A 164 -9.77 -17.66 -3.50
N LYS A 165 -8.55 -17.87 -3.98
CA LYS A 165 -7.34 -17.97 -3.15
C LYS A 165 -6.63 -16.63 -2.94
N PHE A 166 -7.10 -15.56 -3.60
CA PHE A 166 -6.40 -14.28 -3.66
C PHE A 166 -6.17 -13.66 -2.28
N GLN A 167 -7.17 -13.64 -1.40
CA GLN A 167 -7.04 -13.03 -0.07
C GLN A 167 -6.00 -13.75 0.80
N ALA A 168 -5.93 -15.08 0.74
CA ALA A 168 -4.92 -15.86 1.47
C ALA A 168 -3.51 -15.58 0.94
N TRP A 169 -3.36 -15.48 -0.40
CA TRP A 169 -2.11 -15.08 -1.03
C TRP A 169 -1.70 -13.65 -0.64
N LEU A 170 -2.64 -12.71 -0.69
CA LEU A 170 -2.42 -11.30 -0.36
C LEU A 170 -1.95 -11.13 1.08
N GLY A 171 -2.60 -11.81 2.03
CA GLY A 171 -2.18 -11.81 3.44
C GLY A 171 -0.74 -12.30 3.60
N THR A 172 -0.36 -13.40 2.92
CA THR A 172 1.02 -13.92 2.96
C THR A 172 2.03 -12.95 2.32
N MET A 173 1.64 -12.25 1.27
CA MET A 173 2.49 -11.22 0.65
C MET A 173 2.80 -10.08 1.62
N TYR A 174 1.80 -9.60 2.36
CA TYR A 174 2.00 -8.56 3.36
C TYR A 174 2.70 -9.06 4.63
N GLU A 175 2.44 -10.30 5.06
CA GLU A 175 3.17 -10.92 6.18
C GLU A 175 4.68 -10.97 5.91
N LYS A 176 5.06 -11.27 4.67
CA LYS A 176 6.45 -11.38 4.22
C LYS A 176 6.99 -10.11 3.56
N GLN A 177 6.25 -9.00 3.64
CA GLN A 177 6.61 -7.76 2.95
C GLN A 177 8.03 -7.31 3.31
N PRO A 178 8.90 -7.08 2.33
CA PRO A 178 10.23 -6.53 2.58
C PRO A 178 10.13 -5.07 3.00
N PRO A 179 11.10 -4.56 3.78
CA PRO A 179 11.14 -3.14 4.15
C PRO A 179 11.18 -2.25 2.90
N GLU A 180 10.47 -1.11 2.95
CA GLU A 180 10.58 -0.07 1.94
C GLU A 180 12.03 0.42 1.86
N GLY A 181 12.54 0.66 0.66
CA GLY A 181 13.93 0.99 0.42
C GLY A 181 14.87 -0.21 0.27
N ALA A 182 14.39 -1.43 0.50
CA ALA A 182 15.13 -2.66 0.20
C ALA A 182 14.89 -3.10 -1.27
N ASN A 183 15.62 -4.14 -1.71
CA ASN A 183 15.48 -4.67 -3.08
C ASN A 183 14.12 -5.33 -3.36
N GLY A 184 13.33 -5.63 -2.32
CA GLY A 184 12.10 -6.38 -2.48
C GLY A 184 12.34 -7.90 -2.68
N MET A 185 11.27 -8.64 -2.92
CA MET A 185 11.33 -10.08 -3.18
C MET A 185 11.81 -10.35 -4.61
N THR A 186 12.49 -11.49 -4.80
CA THR A 186 12.79 -12.03 -6.13
C THR A 186 11.56 -12.68 -6.76
N ASP A 187 11.57 -12.91 -8.08
CA ASP A 187 10.46 -13.61 -8.75
C ASP A 187 10.29 -15.03 -8.20
N ASP A 188 11.39 -15.73 -7.87
CA ASP A 188 11.32 -17.07 -7.26
C ASP A 188 10.64 -17.03 -5.87
N GLN A 189 10.84 -15.98 -5.09
CA GLN A 189 10.14 -15.79 -3.82
C GLN A 189 8.64 -15.49 -4.02
N LEU A 190 8.28 -14.67 -5.02
CA LEU A 190 6.88 -14.42 -5.39
C LEU A 190 6.19 -15.71 -5.84
N ILE A 191 6.88 -16.52 -6.66
CA ILE A 191 6.39 -17.83 -7.12
C ILE A 191 6.22 -18.80 -5.93
N ALA A 192 7.18 -18.85 -5.02
CA ALA A 192 7.09 -19.71 -3.83
C ALA A 192 5.89 -19.35 -2.94
N ILE A 193 5.57 -18.05 -2.78
CA ILE A 193 4.37 -17.60 -2.06
C ILE A 193 3.10 -18.01 -2.80
N ALA A 194 3.06 -17.88 -4.13
CA ALA A 194 1.91 -18.31 -4.93
C ALA A 194 1.68 -19.83 -4.79
N GLN A 195 2.75 -20.63 -4.88
CA GLN A 195 2.67 -22.08 -4.71
C GLN A 195 2.20 -22.48 -3.30
N ALA A 196 2.70 -21.81 -2.25
CA ALA A 196 2.27 -22.04 -0.87
C ALA A 196 0.78 -21.69 -0.65
N ALA A 197 0.26 -20.72 -1.38
CA ALA A 197 -1.17 -20.36 -1.39
C ALA A 197 -2.03 -21.31 -2.26
N GLY A 198 -1.42 -22.35 -2.86
CA GLY A 198 -2.13 -23.38 -3.64
C GLY A 198 -2.26 -23.08 -5.13
N TYR A 199 -1.49 -22.13 -5.66
CA TYR A 199 -1.39 -21.87 -7.11
C TYR A 199 -0.29 -22.78 -7.70
N THR A 200 -0.64 -24.05 -7.97
CA THR A 200 0.32 -25.08 -8.39
C THR A 200 0.41 -25.26 -9.90
N ASP A 201 -0.43 -24.60 -10.69
CA ASP A 201 -0.33 -24.64 -12.14
C ASP A 201 1.01 -24.02 -12.59
N PRO A 202 1.83 -24.74 -13.38
CA PRO A 202 3.12 -24.21 -13.87
C PRO A 202 3.02 -22.90 -14.66
N SER A 203 1.86 -22.62 -15.27
CA SER A 203 1.63 -21.37 -15.99
C SER A 203 1.68 -20.15 -15.06
N VAL A 204 1.26 -20.28 -13.81
CA VAL A 204 1.33 -19.19 -12.81
C VAL A 204 2.78 -18.80 -12.57
N ALA A 205 3.67 -19.76 -12.34
CA ALA A 205 5.11 -19.49 -12.17
C ALA A 205 5.72 -18.85 -13.43
N ALA A 206 5.37 -19.35 -14.62
CA ALA A 206 5.85 -18.80 -15.89
C ALA A 206 5.36 -17.37 -16.11
N ASP A 207 4.09 -17.09 -15.83
CA ASP A 207 3.46 -15.78 -16.00
C ASP A 207 4.01 -14.74 -15.00
N ILE A 208 4.29 -15.13 -13.74
CA ILE A 208 5.00 -14.28 -12.77
C ILE A 208 6.39 -13.94 -13.28
N LYS A 209 7.16 -14.93 -13.69
CA LYS A 209 8.56 -14.78 -14.13
C LYS A 209 8.69 -13.95 -15.42
N SER A 210 7.74 -14.07 -16.34
CA SER A 210 7.71 -13.29 -17.59
C SER A 210 7.16 -11.88 -17.40
N ASN A 211 6.67 -11.52 -16.23
CA ASN A 211 5.97 -10.26 -15.96
C ASN A 211 4.81 -10.03 -16.95
N LYS A 212 3.99 -11.04 -17.18
CA LYS A 212 2.93 -11.11 -18.18
C LYS A 212 2.01 -9.87 -18.23
N TYR A 213 1.67 -9.31 -17.09
CA TYR A 213 0.76 -8.16 -16.98
C TYR A 213 1.47 -6.84 -16.64
N ALA A 214 2.80 -6.72 -16.83
CA ALA A 214 3.56 -5.53 -16.47
C ALA A 214 3.08 -4.25 -17.16
N SER A 215 2.69 -4.32 -18.45
CA SER A 215 2.12 -3.18 -19.17
C SER A 215 0.77 -2.78 -18.60
N PHE A 216 -0.09 -3.75 -18.30
CA PHE A 216 -1.38 -3.51 -17.66
C PHE A 216 -1.22 -2.83 -16.28
N VAL A 217 -0.30 -3.31 -15.42
CA VAL A 217 0.02 -2.68 -14.12
C VAL A 217 0.45 -1.23 -14.29
N THR A 218 1.22 -0.93 -15.33
CA THR A 218 1.64 0.44 -15.64
C THR A 218 0.45 1.33 -15.99
N ASP A 219 -0.46 0.84 -16.82
CA ASP A 219 -1.63 1.60 -17.25
C ASP A 219 -2.66 1.74 -16.14
N GLU A 220 -2.87 0.68 -15.35
CA GLU A 220 -3.66 0.69 -14.11
C GLU A 220 -3.14 1.76 -13.14
N THR A 221 -1.84 1.76 -12.86
CA THR A 221 -1.21 2.74 -11.97
C THR A 221 -1.43 4.17 -12.45
N LYS A 222 -1.27 4.42 -13.76
CA LYS A 222 -1.55 5.75 -14.36
C LYS A 222 -3.02 6.13 -14.22
N ALA A 223 -3.95 5.21 -14.51
CA ALA A 223 -5.38 5.45 -14.42
C ALA A 223 -5.81 5.80 -12.98
N VAL A 224 -5.28 5.08 -11.99
CA VAL A 224 -5.52 5.37 -10.57
C VAL A 224 -5.01 6.76 -10.20
N PHE A 225 -3.79 7.14 -10.60
CA PHE A 225 -3.28 8.49 -10.35
C PHE A 225 -4.06 9.58 -11.07
N ALA A 226 -4.59 9.32 -12.25
CA ALA A 226 -5.43 10.27 -12.99
C ALA A 226 -6.72 10.64 -12.23
N THR A 227 -7.17 9.82 -11.28
CA THR A 227 -8.29 10.15 -10.38
C THR A 227 -7.93 11.21 -9.32
N GLY A 228 -6.65 11.59 -9.20
CA GLY A 228 -6.15 12.48 -8.16
C GLY A 228 -5.76 11.79 -6.85
N LEU A 229 -5.75 10.45 -6.81
CA LEU A 229 -5.29 9.68 -5.66
C LEU A 229 -3.80 9.94 -5.40
N GLN A 230 -3.42 10.16 -4.13
CA GLN A 230 -2.07 10.54 -3.74
C GLN A 230 -1.41 9.61 -2.71
N SER A 231 -2.15 8.66 -2.17
CA SER A 231 -1.66 7.77 -1.11
C SER A 231 -2.29 6.39 -1.15
N THR A 232 -1.57 5.41 -0.58
CA THR A 232 -2.05 4.05 -0.33
C THR A 232 -1.85 3.69 1.16
N PRO A 233 -2.71 2.88 1.77
CA PRO A 233 -3.95 2.40 1.18
C PRO A 233 -4.97 3.53 1.02
N SER A 234 -5.82 3.43 0.01
CA SER A 234 -7.03 4.24 -0.08
C SER A 234 -8.23 3.29 -0.18
N VAL A 235 -9.22 3.49 0.66
CA VAL A 235 -10.33 2.56 0.84
C VAL A 235 -11.66 3.28 0.71
N TRP A 236 -12.62 2.67 0.01
CA TRP A 236 -14.00 3.14 -0.11
C TRP A 236 -14.96 2.01 0.27
N VAL A 237 -16.05 2.38 0.92
CA VAL A 237 -17.18 1.49 1.18
C VAL A 237 -18.43 2.15 0.55
N ASP A 238 -19.05 1.48 -0.40
CA ASP A 238 -20.16 2.00 -1.21
C ASP A 238 -19.91 3.42 -1.77
N GLY A 239 -18.72 3.59 -2.33
CA GLY A 239 -18.29 4.84 -2.95
C GLY A 239 -17.94 5.97 -1.97
N LYS A 240 -18.03 5.76 -0.67
CA LYS A 240 -17.61 6.72 0.36
C LYS A 240 -16.21 6.40 0.83
N GLN A 241 -15.28 7.34 0.69
CA GLN A 241 -13.91 7.14 1.15
C GLN A 241 -13.85 7.04 2.68
N VAL A 242 -13.14 6.02 3.17
CA VAL A 242 -12.88 5.81 4.58
C VAL A 242 -11.62 6.58 4.95
N ASN A 243 -11.79 7.68 5.69
CA ASN A 243 -10.68 8.57 6.09
C ASN A 243 -10.35 8.47 7.58
N ASP A 244 -11.08 7.64 8.34
CA ASP A 244 -10.80 7.44 9.76
C ASP A 244 -9.58 6.50 9.92
N PRO A 245 -8.46 6.99 10.49
CA PRO A 245 -7.30 6.15 10.73
C PRO A 245 -7.59 4.95 11.65
N LYS A 246 -8.56 5.05 12.56
CA LYS A 246 -8.95 3.93 13.42
C LYS A 246 -9.60 2.83 12.59
N ALA A 247 -10.48 3.17 11.67
CA ALA A 247 -11.10 2.19 10.79
C ALA A 247 -10.06 1.47 9.92
N LEU A 248 -9.01 2.17 9.50
CA LEU A 248 -8.02 1.59 8.59
C LEU A 248 -6.89 0.85 9.29
N MET A 249 -6.45 1.30 10.49
CA MET A 249 -5.17 0.89 11.08
C MET A 249 -5.32 0.17 12.43
N THR A 250 -6.54 -0.12 12.89
CA THR A 250 -6.76 -0.91 14.10
C THR A 250 -7.44 -2.23 13.80
N THR A 251 -7.21 -3.23 14.63
CA THR A 251 -7.81 -4.56 14.47
C THR A 251 -9.33 -4.46 14.33
N ASP A 252 -9.85 -5.05 13.26
CA ASP A 252 -11.26 -5.06 12.88
C ASP A 252 -11.89 -3.66 12.75
N GLY A 253 -11.07 -2.63 12.56
CA GLY A 253 -11.53 -1.23 12.58
C GLY A 253 -12.53 -0.90 11.46
N ILE A 254 -12.41 -1.55 10.29
CA ILE A 254 -13.32 -1.33 9.15
C ILE A 254 -14.71 -1.95 9.35
N LYS A 255 -14.85 -2.88 10.31
CA LYS A 255 -16.09 -3.66 10.51
C LYS A 255 -17.32 -2.77 10.71
N SER A 256 -17.21 -1.77 11.59
CA SER A 256 -18.33 -0.86 11.87
C SER A 256 -18.75 -0.05 10.63
N VAL A 257 -17.83 0.26 9.74
CA VAL A 257 -18.10 0.98 8.48
C VAL A 257 -18.89 0.07 7.53
N ILE A 258 -18.48 -1.20 7.40
CA ILE A 258 -19.14 -2.20 6.56
C ILE A 258 -20.54 -2.49 7.10
N GLU A 259 -20.69 -2.72 8.42
CA GLU A 259 -21.97 -2.95 9.06
C GLU A 259 -22.95 -1.78 8.90
N ALA A 260 -22.46 -0.55 8.92
CA ALA A 260 -23.27 0.64 8.67
C ALA A 260 -23.76 0.73 7.21
N ALA A 261 -22.94 0.31 6.25
CA ALA A 261 -23.29 0.24 4.84
C ALA A 261 -24.26 -0.93 4.53
N ALA A 262 -24.18 -2.00 5.30
CA ALA A 262 -25.04 -3.17 5.13
C ALA A 262 -26.50 -2.97 5.63
N LYS A 263 -26.82 -1.90 6.34
CA LYS A 263 -28.20 -1.58 6.79
C LYS A 263 -29.01 -0.98 5.66
#